data_0ae35fb0e78e4685d3c607f258fdc242
#
_entry.id   0ae35fb0e78e4685d3c607f258fdc242
#
_cell.length_a   1.000
_cell.length_b   1.000
_cell.length_c   1.000
_cell.angle_alpha   90.00
_cell.angle_beta   90.00
_cell.angle_gamma   90.00
#
_symmetry.space_group_name_H-M   'P 1'
#
loop_
_entity.id
_entity.type
_entity.pdbx_description
1 polymer ?
#
loop_
_entity_poly.entity_id
_entity_poly.type
_entity_poly.pdbx_seq_one_letter_code
_entity_poly.pdbx_strand_id
1 'polypeptide(L)'
;MIKKYISTVFVLLFFGCSISSQSQSIDSDINPADRHSWVPADEDELEQRRILQVEFDEIEKKIETLFLKTEVLDLNEMDMRGGIKKVIPDIASMDTTISGMISEEKSRADTLGQQLEDLRLTNKTFDGEVEKLTQTIKPDPVFSPEEYIDAFIYYKKGHYTKSANLFKKALASNPPYELTDNILFGLGMSQYRLGNISMVSKPLSRLISKYPDSEKWYMSHLILALTHHKKREKSQALHVLEKGLQKDSPYFIRSMFMNLAQLIQR
;
A
#
# COMPACT_ATOMS: atom_id res chain seq x y z
N MET A 1 19.79 2.14 17.51
CA MET A 1 19.31 0.75 17.41
C MET A 1 18.46 0.48 16.16
N ILE A 2 17.69 1.42 15.66
CA ILE A 2 16.81 1.28 14.48
C ILE A 2 17.61 0.99 13.17
N LYS A 3 18.79 1.60 12.98
CA LYS A 3 19.64 1.38 11.80
C LYS A 3 20.12 -0.07 11.58
N LYS A 4 20.31 -0.83 12.65
CA LYS A 4 20.75 -2.25 12.53
C LYS A 4 19.62 -3.15 12.02
N TYR A 5 18.38 -2.84 12.35
CA TYR A 5 17.24 -3.67 11.91
C TYR A 5 16.87 -3.41 10.44
N ILE A 6 16.98 -2.17 9.98
CA ILE A 6 16.71 -1.83 8.56
C ILE A 6 17.73 -2.50 7.64
N SER A 7 19.01 -2.53 8.02
CA SER A 7 20.06 -3.18 7.21
C SER A 7 19.89 -4.69 7.14
N THR A 8 19.46 -5.34 8.23
CA THR A 8 19.29 -6.81 8.26
C THR A 8 18.05 -7.26 7.47
N VAL A 9 17.00 -6.45 7.46
CA VAL A 9 15.80 -6.72 6.64
C VAL A 9 16.12 -6.56 5.15
N PHE A 10 17.02 -5.63 4.80
CA PHE A 10 17.38 -5.37 3.41
C PHE A 10 18.19 -6.51 2.76
N VAL A 11 19.05 -7.18 3.53
CA VAL A 11 19.89 -8.31 3.02
C VAL A 11 19.07 -9.58 2.82
N LEU A 12 18.02 -9.81 3.61
CA LEU A 12 17.16 -10.99 3.47
C LEU A 12 16.15 -10.90 2.32
N LEU A 13 15.99 -9.73 1.70
CA LEU A 13 15.03 -9.53 0.61
C LEU A 13 15.57 -9.91 -0.78
N PHE A 14 16.87 -10.21 -0.91
CA PHE A 14 17.48 -10.54 -2.21
C PHE A 14 17.67 -12.04 -2.46
N PHE A 15 17.45 -12.91 -1.48
CA PHE A 15 17.62 -14.35 -1.66
C PHE A 15 16.32 -15.11 -1.48
N GLY A 16 15.80 -15.57 -2.57
CA GLY A 16 14.95 -16.74 -2.65
C GLY A 16 13.45 -16.49 -2.68
N CYS A 17 12.90 -16.30 -3.84
CA CYS A 17 11.52 -16.68 -4.09
C CYS A 17 11.47 -17.59 -5.32
N SER A 18 11.62 -18.89 -5.06
CA SER A 18 11.05 -19.90 -5.95
C SER A 18 9.55 -19.85 -5.72
N ILE A 19 8.84 -19.17 -6.60
CA ILE A 19 7.38 -19.19 -6.61
C ILE A 19 6.98 -20.52 -7.23
N SER A 20 6.62 -21.48 -6.40
CA SER A 20 5.84 -22.62 -6.84
C SER A 20 4.46 -22.08 -7.21
N SER A 21 4.20 -22.00 -8.49
CA SER A 21 2.88 -21.77 -9.04
C SER A 21 2.02 -23.01 -8.76
N GLN A 22 1.33 -23.04 -7.64
CA GLN A 22 0.18 -23.91 -7.48
C GLN A 22 -0.96 -23.28 -8.28
N SER A 23 -1.14 -23.76 -9.49
CA SER A 23 -2.38 -23.61 -10.24
C SER A 23 -3.47 -24.33 -9.45
N GLN A 24 -4.19 -23.62 -8.58
CA GLN A 24 -5.47 -24.12 -8.12
C GLN A 24 -6.43 -24.06 -9.31
N SER A 25 -6.83 -25.24 -9.76
CA SER A 25 -7.92 -25.44 -10.68
C SER A 25 -9.16 -24.72 -10.15
N ILE A 26 -9.58 -23.68 -10.87
CA ILE A 26 -10.89 -23.07 -10.68
C ILE A 26 -11.87 -24.01 -11.40
N ASP A 27 -12.25 -25.06 -10.70
CA ASP A 27 -13.35 -25.93 -11.10
C ASP A 27 -14.22 -26.14 -9.85
N SER A 28 -15.20 -25.30 -9.71
CA SER A 28 -16.47 -25.52 -9.04
C SER A 28 -17.10 -24.17 -8.65
N ASP A 29 -17.99 -23.69 -9.45
CA ASP A 29 -19.23 -22.99 -9.09
C ASP A 29 -19.84 -22.35 -10.34
N ILE A 30 -20.03 -23.16 -11.39
CA ILE A 30 -20.95 -22.80 -12.47
C ILE A 30 -22.30 -23.43 -12.13
N ASN A 31 -23.25 -22.55 -11.79
CA ASN A 31 -24.64 -22.88 -11.58
C ASN A 31 -25.18 -23.71 -12.76
N PRO A 32 -25.79 -24.90 -12.52
CA PRO A 32 -26.28 -25.77 -13.60
C PRO A 32 -27.39 -25.16 -14.46
N ALA A 33 -27.92 -23.99 -14.12
CA ALA A 33 -28.97 -23.30 -14.89
C ALA A 33 -28.47 -22.52 -16.12
N ASP A 34 -27.15 -22.28 -16.27
CA ASP A 34 -26.58 -21.56 -17.39
C ASP A 34 -26.06 -22.47 -18.51
N ARG A 35 -26.61 -23.66 -18.65
CA ARG A 35 -26.34 -24.54 -19.79
C ARG A 35 -27.06 -24.08 -21.07
N HIS A 36 -26.80 -22.86 -21.50
CA HIS A 36 -27.12 -22.50 -22.87
C HIS A 36 -25.90 -22.78 -23.78
N SER A 37 -26.05 -23.86 -24.58
CA SER A 37 -25.26 -24.20 -25.78
C SER A 37 -23.77 -23.92 -25.65
N TRP A 38 -23.07 -24.80 -24.93
CA TRP A 38 -21.62 -24.86 -25.03
C TRP A 38 -21.26 -25.32 -26.43
N VAL A 39 -20.98 -24.40 -27.32
CA VAL A 39 -20.24 -24.69 -28.55
C VAL A 39 -18.80 -24.89 -28.09
N PRO A 40 -18.16 -26.04 -28.35
CA PRO A 40 -16.74 -26.18 -28.02
C PRO A 40 -16.00 -25.04 -28.72
N ALA A 41 -15.22 -24.28 -27.96
CA ALA A 41 -14.37 -23.28 -28.55
C ALA A 41 -13.43 -23.95 -29.55
N ASP A 42 -13.30 -23.36 -30.75
CA ASP A 42 -12.36 -23.79 -31.77
C ASP A 42 -10.95 -23.85 -31.15
N GLU A 43 -10.12 -24.80 -31.52
CA GLU A 43 -8.75 -24.94 -30.99
C GLU A 43 -7.97 -23.65 -31.16
N ASP A 44 -8.19 -22.91 -32.25
CA ASP A 44 -7.57 -21.58 -32.46
C ASP A 44 -8.03 -20.54 -31.45
N GLU A 45 -9.30 -20.54 -31.03
CA GLU A 45 -9.83 -19.66 -30.03
C GLU A 45 -9.27 -19.99 -28.63
N LEU A 46 -9.10 -21.26 -28.32
CA LEU A 46 -8.48 -21.71 -27.08
C LEU A 46 -7.00 -21.32 -27.00
N GLU A 47 -6.28 -21.45 -28.10
CA GLU A 47 -4.87 -21.06 -28.18
C GLU A 47 -4.70 -19.53 -28.06
N GLN A 48 -5.56 -18.77 -28.75
CA GLN A 48 -5.58 -17.31 -28.60
C GLN A 48 -5.86 -16.88 -27.15
N ARG A 49 -6.78 -17.56 -26.47
CA ARG A 49 -7.06 -17.29 -25.04
C ARG A 49 -5.86 -17.61 -24.15
N ARG A 50 -5.11 -18.69 -24.43
CA ARG A 50 -3.88 -19.03 -23.71
C ARG A 50 -2.80 -17.98 -23.92
N ILE A 51 -2.58 -17.53 -25.15
CA ILE A 51 -1.61 -16.47 -25.47
C ILE A 51 -1.97 -15.18 -24.73
N LEU A 52 -3.24 -14.77 -24.79
CA LEU A 52 -3.72 -13.60 -24.09
C LEU A 52 -3.54 -13.72 -22.58
N GLN A 53 -3.79 -14.89 -21.98
CA GLN A 53 -3.60 -15.10 -20.55
C GLN A 53 -2.13 -14.94 -20.16
N VAL A 54 -1.20 -15.49 -20.94
CA VAL A 54 0.25 -15.34 -20.72
C VAL A 54 0.66 -13.85 -20.80
N GLU A 55 0.15 -13.11 -21.78
CA GLU A 55 0.44 -11.68 -21.92
C GLU A 55 -0.11 -10.87 -20.74
N PHE A 56 -1.29 -11.20 -20.22
CA PHE A 56 -1.84 -10.59 -19.01
C PHE A 56 -1.00 -10.89 -17.76
N ASP A 57 -0.59 -12.14 -17.60
CA ASP A 57 0.25 -12.56 -16.46
C ASP A 57 1.62 -11.87 -16.49
N GLU A 58 2.19 -11.65 -17.67
CA GLU A 58 3.43 -10.86 -17.81
C GLU A 58 3.25 -9.40 -17.43
N ILE A 59 2.14 -8.78 -17.80
CA ILE A 59 1.82 -7.39 -17.40
C ILE A 59 1.62 -7.30 -15.89
N GLU A 60 0.88 -8.23 -15.30
CA GLU A 60 0.73 -8.31 -13.84
C GLU A 60 2.08 -8.37 -13.14
N LYS A 61 2.96 -9.25 -13.60
CA LYS A 61 4.31 -9.41 -13.04
C LYS A 61 5.16 -8.15 -13.18
N LYS A 62 5.06 -7.45 -14.34
CA LYS A 62 5.75 -6.17 -14.54
C LYS A 62 5.23 -5.10 -13.58
N ILE A 63 3.92 -5.01 -13.39
CA ILE A 63 3.29 -4.07 -12.45
C ILE A 63 3.78 -4.35 -11.01
N GLU A 64 3.77 -5.61 -10.59
CA GLU A 64 4.25 -5.99 -9.26
C GLU A 64 5.74 -5.69 -9.06
N THR A 65 6.56 -5.96 -10.08
CA THR A 65 8.01 -5.64 -10.06
C THR A 65 8.24 -4.12 -9.92
N LEU A 66 7.45 -3.32 -10.63
CA LEU A 66 7.55 -1.86 -10.54
C LEU A 66 7.10 -1.34 -9.18
N PHE A 67 6.02 -1.88 -8.64
CA PHE A 67 5.60 -1.54 -7.29
C PHE A 67 6.71 -1.78 -6.27
N LEU A 68 7.34 -2.95 -6.31
CA LEU A 68 8.44 -3.29 -5.41
C LEU A 68 9.66 -2.37 -5.60
N LYS A 69 9.98 -1.99 -6.86
CA LYS A 69 11.06 -1.04 -7.15
C LYS A 69 10.75 0.36 -6.63
N THR A 70 9.53 0.83 -6.81
CA THR A 70 9.10 2.15 -6.34
C THR A 70 9.17 2.24 -4.81
N GLU A 71 8.69 1.20 -4.10
CA GLU A 71 8.80 1.14 -2.65
C GLU A 71 10.25 1.19 -2.15
N VAL A 72 11.18 0.54 -2.86
CA VAL A 72 12.61 0.61 -2.55
C VAL A 72 13.16 2.02 -2.79
N LEU A 73 12.72 2.67 -3.88
CA LEU A 73 13.13 4.05 -4.19
C LEU A 73 12.58 5.04 -3.16
N ASP A 74 11.32 4.89 -2.76
CA ASP A 74 10.68 5.71 -1.72
C ASP A 74 11.43 5.62 -0.39
N LEU A 75 11.79 4.40 0.03
CA LEU A 75 12.57 4.18 1.25
C LEU A 75 13.96 4.83 1.16
N ASN A 76 14.62 4.73 0.01
CA ASN A 76 15.91 5.37 -0.22
C ASN A 76 15.78 6.90 -0.30
N GLU A 77 14.72 7.42 -0.90
CA GLU A 77 14.46 8.86 -0.99
C GLU A 77 14.11 9.45 0.38
N MET A 78 13.34 8.76 1.20
CA MET A 78 13.09 9.14 2.59
C MET A 78 14.39 9.16 3.41
N ASP A 79 15.29 8.21 3.22
CA ASP A 79 16.61 8.17 3.89
C ASP A 79 17.54 9.29 3.36
N MET A 80 17.46 9.62 2.07
CA MET A 80 18.24 10.69 1.44
C MET A 80 17.67 12.10 1.69
N ARG A 81 16.35 12.28 1.70
CA ARG A 81 15.68 13.56 2.04
C ARG A 81 15.78 13.89 3.53
N GLY A 82 16.01 12.89 4.37
CA GLY A 82 16.18 13.02 5.84
C GLY A 82 17.40 13.84 6.28
N GLY A 83 17.97 14.62 5.40
CA GLY A 83 18.82 15.75 5.81
C GLY A 83 20.25 15.42 6.21
N ILE A 84 20.76 14.21 5.92
CA ILE A 84 22.16 13.87 6.29
C ILE A 84 23.15 14.84 5.66
N LYS A 85 22.91 15.35 4.46
CA LYS A 85 23.80 16.34 3.81
C LYS A 85 23.79 17.74 4.44
N LYS A 86 22.73 18.11 5.16
CA LYS A 86 22.62 19.43 5.83
C LYS A 86 23.10 19.43 7.27
N VAL A 87 23.20 18.25 7.89
CA VAL A 87 23.46 18.15 9.34
C VAL A 87 24.97 18.06 9.67
N ILE A 88 25.79 17.60 8.73
CA ILE A 88 27.24 17.39 8.99
C ILE A 88 28.01 18.68 9.27
N PRO A 89 27.80 19.83 8.55
CA PRO A 89 28.54 21.05 8.83
C PRO A 89 28.12 21.76 10.13
N ASP A 90 26.87 21.60 10.54
CA ASP A 90 26.31 22.35 11.68
C ASP A 90 26.51 21.67 13.05
N ILE A 91 26.90 20.40 13.07
CA ILE A 91 27.09 19.64 14.32
C ILE A 91 28.19 20.26 15.19
N ALA A 92 29.24 20.82 14.58
CA ALA A 92 30.35 21.44 15.34
C ALA A 92 29.96 22.81 15.98
N SER A 93 28.98 23.51 15.42
CA SER A 93 28.48 24.79 15.96
C SER A 93 27.35 24.64 16.96
N MET A 94 26.74 23.45 17.01
CA MET A 94 25.59 23.20 17.91
C MET A 94 25.95 22.89 19.36
N ASP A 95 27.19 22.49 19.64
CA ASP A 95 27.56 21.94 20.97
C ASP A 95 27.46 22.99 22.08
N THR A 96 27.85 24.24 21.80
CA THR A 96 27.71 25.34 22.76
C THR A 96 26.26 25.81 22.94
N THR A 97 25.47 25.77 21.88
CA THR A 97 24.07 26.18 21.91
C THR A 97 23.23 25.10 22.61
N ILE A 98 23.54 23.83 22.41
CA ILE A 98 22.85 22.71 23.08
C ILE A 98 23.08 22.70 24.56
N SER A 99 24.31 23.02 25.03
CA SER A 99 24.60 23.08 26.47
C SER A 99 23.81 24.20 27.19
N GLY A 100 23.65 25.34 26.53
CA GLY A 100 22.80 26.42 27.00
C GLY A 100 21.31 26.04 27.05
N MET A 101 20.83 25.42 25.97
CA MET A 101 19.44 24.96 25.87
C MET A 101 19.13 23.85 26.88
N ILE A 102 20.07 22.93 27.15
CA ILE A 102 19.91 21.88 28.16
C ILE A 102 19.73 22.46 29.55
N SER A 103 20.48 23.52 29.89
CA SER A 103 20.33 24.21 31.18
C SER A 103 18.98 24.92 31.32
N GLU A 104 18.52 25.55 30.27
CA GLU A 104 17.23 26.23 30.21
C GLU A 104 16.06 25.25 30.24
N GLU A 105 16.17 24.13 29.47
CA GLU A 105 15.18 23.08 29.48
C GLU A 105 15.12 22.31 30.80
N LYS A 106 16.22 22.19 31.53
CA LYS A 106 16.23 21.58 32.84
C LYS A 106 15.43 22.45 33.85
N SER A 107 15.60 23.77 33.80
CA SER A 107 14.80 24.70 34.60
C SER A 107 13.31 24.69 34.24
N ARG A 108 13.00 24.56 32.94
CA ARG A 108 11.62 24.37 32.46
C ARG A 108 11.04 23.02 32.85
N ALA A 109 11.84 21.96 32.81
CA ALA A 109 11.41 20.63 33.24
C ALA A 109 11.07 20.60 34.74
N ASP A 110 11.84 21.27 35.58
CA ASP A 110 11.54 21.37 37.01
C ASP A 110 10.23 22.16 37.28
N THR A 111 9.98 23.21 36.50
CA THR A 111 8.73 24.01 36.59
C THR A 111 7.54 23.20 36.06
N LEU A 112 7.72 22.48 34.95
CA LEU A 112 6.71 21.57 34.40
C LEU A 112 6.43 20.38 35.33
N GLY A 113 7.44 19.88 36.02
CA GLY A 113 7.31 18.87 37.07
C GLY A 113 6.39 19.28 38.19
N GLN A 114 6.54 20.53 38.65
CA GLN A 114 5.64 21.11 39.67
C GLN A 114 4.21 21.31 39.13
N GLN A 115 4.06 21.80 37.91
CA GLN A 115 2.75 21.95 37.27
C GLN A 115 2.07 20.60 36.98
N LEU A 116 2.83 19.56 36.66
CA LEU A 116 2.32 18.20 36.49
C LEU A 116 1.82 17.61 37.80
N GLU A 117 2.47 17.89 38.92
CA GLU A 117 2.02 17.40 40.22
C GLU A 117 0.72 18.09 40.64
N ASP A 118 0.61 19.42 40.40
CA ASP A 118 -0.64 20.17 40.64
C ASP A 118 -1.78 19.69 39.71
N LEU A 119 -1.49 19.39 38.44
CA LEU A 119 -2.45 18.80 37.50
C LEU A 119 -2.85 17.37 37.92
N ARG A 120 -1.93 16.58 38.45
CA ARG A 120 -2.21 15.22 38.96
C ARG A 120 -3.15 15.24 40.16
N LEU A 121 -3.01 16.24 41.03
CA LEU A 121 -3.92 16.44 42.15
C LEU A 121 -5.32 16.90 41.69
N THR A 122 -5.38 17.70 40.64
CA THR A 122 -6.62 18.19 40.04
C THR A 122 -7.34 17.09 39.18
N ASN A 123 -6.58 16.24 38.48
CA ASN A 123 -7.14 15.15 37.63
C ASN A 123 -7.73 14.00 38.44
N LYS A 124 -7.41 13.86 39.71
CA LYS A 124 -7.98 12.79 40.56
C LYS A 124 -9.51 12.84 40.70
N THR A 125 -10.08 14.02 40.45
CA THR A 125 -11.54 14.20 40.41
C THR A 125 -12.19 13.89 39.07
N PHE A 126 -11.42 13.91 37.95
CA PHE A 126 -11.92 13.59 36.62
C PHE A 126 -11.88 12.09 36.29
N ASP A 127 -11.09 11.30 37.02
CA ASP A 127 -10.92 9.87 36.72
C ASP A 127 -12.25 9.08 36.75
N GLY A 128 -13.16 9.45 37.61
CA GLY A 128 -14.46 8.79 37.71
C GLY A 128 -15.45 9.11 36.57
N GLU A 129 -15.33 10.28 35.95
CA GLU A 129 -16.15 10.64 34.79
C GLU A 129 -15.54 10.12 33.48
N VAL A 130 -14.20 10.13 33.38
CA VAL A 130 -13.47 9.56 32.23
C VAL A 130 -13.68 8.06 32.15
N GLU A 131 -13.73 7.36 33.29
CA GLU A 131 -13.97 5.91 33.29
C GLU A 131 -15.39 5.54 32.79
N LYS A 132 -16.40 6.37 33.07
CA LYS A 132 -17.74 6.22 32.51
C LYS A 132 -17.80 6.53 31.01
N LEU A 133 -17.03 7.49 30.53
CA LEU A 133 -16.93 7.85 29.12
C LEU A 133 -16.10 6.84 28.30
N THR A 134 -15.04 6.28 28.89
CA THR A 134 -14.19 5.27 28.19
C THR A 134 -14.89 3.93 28.00
N GLN A 135 -15.89 3.60 28.81
CA GLN A 135 -16.71 2.40 28.56
C GLN A 135 -17.60 2.54 27.32
N THR A 136 -17.88 3.76 26.88
CA THR A 136 -18.76 4.03 25.71
C THR A 136 -17.98 4.42 24.45
N ILE A 137 -16.75 4.91 24.58
CA ILE A 137 -15.94 5.38 23.45
C ILE A 137 -14.79 4.40 23.23
N LYS A 138 -14.91 3.57 22.17
CA LYS A 138 -13.75 2.81 21.71
C LYS A 138 -12.68 3.82 21.26
N PRO A 139 -11.48 3.82 21.86
CA PRO A 139 -10.44 4.73 21.44
C PRO A 139 -10.17 4.52 19.95
N ASP A 140 -10.02 5.64 19.22
CA ASP A 140 -9.62 5.55 17.82
C ASP A 140 -8.30 4.78 17.72
N PRO A 141 -8.20 3.80 16.85
CA PRO A 141 -7.00 3.01 16.72
C PRO A 141 -5.84 3.92 16.32
N VAL A 142 -4.76 3.89 17.09
CA VAL A 142 -3.52 4.63 16.80
C VAL A 142 -2.76 3.92 15.70
N PHE A 143 -2.27 4.68 14.72
CA PHE A 143 -1.47 4.14 13.63
C PHE A 143 -0.15 3.55 14.15
N SER A 144 0.14 2.29 13.76
CA SER A 144 1.39 1.60 14.07
C SER A 144 2.22 1.45 12.80
N PRO A 145 3.40 2.08 12.73
CA PRO A 145 4.34 1.88 11.63
C PRO A 145 4.79 0.42 11.48
N GLU A 146 4.91 -0.31 12.59
CA GLU A 146 5.30 -1.72 12.59
C GLU A 146 4.24 -2.58 11.88
N GLU A 147 2.96 -2.35 12.17
CA GLU A 147 1.85 -3.07 11.51
C GLU A 147 1.80 -2.77 10.01
N TYR A 148 2.11 -1.54 9.61
CA TYR A 148 2.23 -1.17 8.21
C TYR A 148 3.38 -1.91 7.51
N ILE A 149 4.56 -1.96 8.14
CA ILE A 149 5.72 -2.70 7.64
C ILE A 149 5.40 -4.19 7.56
N ASP A 150 4.77 -4.76 8.58
CA ASP A 150 4.34 -6.15 8.61
C ASP A 150 3.34 -6.47 7.49
N ALA A 151 2.41 -5.57 7.20
CA ALA A 151 1.47 -5.71 6.10
C ALA A 151 2.20 -5.90 4.76
N PHE A 152 3.26 -5.12 4.55
CA PHE A 152 4.10 -5.20 3.35
C PHE A 152 4.95 -6.48 3.30
N ILE A 153 5.53 -6.87 4.45
CA ILE A 153 6.27 -8.13 4.56
C ILE A 153 5.38 -9.33 4.25
N TYR A 154 4.15 -9.36 4.79
CA TYR A 154 3.19 -10.42 4.49
C TYR A 154 2.78 -10.43 3.03
N TYR A 155 2.62 -9.26 2.40
CA TYR A 155 2.38 -9.17 0.97
C TYR A 155 3.48 -9.84 0.18
N LYS A 156 4.75 -9.49 0.44
CA LYS A 156 5.93 -10.07 -0.23
C LYS A 156 6.05 -11.59 -0.03
N LYS A 157 5.61 -12.09 1.13
CA LYS A 157 5.60 -13.54 1.44
C LYS A 157 4.40 -14.28 0.84
N GLY A 158 3.51 -13.59 0.11
CA GLY A 158 2.30 -14.20 -0.46
C GLY A 158 1.16 -14.43 0.52
N HIS A 159 1.28 -13.95 1.77
CA HIS A 159 0.23 -14.06 2.79
C HIS A 159 -0.79 -12.93 2.66
N TYR A 160 -1.45 -12.85 1.50
CA TYR A 160 -2.29 -11.72 1.11
C TYR A 160 -3.46 -11.45 2.05
N THR A 161 -4.03 -12.49 2.68
CA THR A 161 -5.11 -12.31 3.68
C THR A 161 -4.63 -11.55 4.91
N LYS A 162 -3.46 -11.91 5.45
CA LYS A 162 -2.86 -11.21 6.60
C LYS A 162 -2.49 -9.78 6.21
N SER A 163 -1.87 -9.61 5.05
CA SER A 163 -1.51 -8.32 4.50
C SER A 163 -2.73 -7.40 4.35
N ALA A 164 -3.80 -7.87 3.71
CA ALA A 164 -5.03 -7.09 3.54
C ALA A 164 -5.64 -6.64 4.87
N ASN A 165 -5.65 -7.53 5.88
CA ASN A 165 -6.18 -7.21 7.20
C ASN A 165 -5.35 -6.14 7.91
N LEU A 166 -4.02 -6.21 7.82
CA LEU A 166 -3.12 -5.23 8.42
C LEU A 166 -3.21 -3.88 7.70
N PHE A 167 -3.22 -3.85 6.36
CA PHE A 167 -3.45 -2.61 5.62
C PHE A 167 -4.81 -1.99 5.93
N LYS A 168 -5.86 -2.80 6.07
CA LYS A 168 -7.19 -2.32 6.48
C LYS A 168 -7.16 -1.71 7.88
N LYS A 169 -6.46 -2.35 8.82
CA LYS A 169 -6.26 -1.85 10.19
C LYS A 169 -5.47 -0.54 10.19
N ALA A 170 -4.35 -0.50 9.46
CA ALA A 170 -3.54 0.71 9.30
C ALA A 170 -4.36 1.87 8.70
N LEU A 171 -5.21 1.60 7.70
CA LEU A 171 -6.06 2.62 7.09
C LEU A 171 -7.13 3.17 8.07
N ALA A 172 -7.59 2.35 9.01
CA ALA A 172 -8.57 2.73 10.02
C ALA A 172 -7.97 3.51 11.20
N SER A 173 -6.63 3.51 11.34
CA SER A 173 -5.91 4.14 12.47
C SER A 173 -5.38 5.53 12.15
N ASN A 174 -6.00 6.28 11.25
CA ASN A 174 -5.58 7.62 10.84
C ASN A 174 -4.08 7.70 10.48
N PRO A 175 -3.63 6.97 9.44
CA PRO A 175 -2.24 6.97 9.04
C PRO A 175 -1.79 8.35 8.55
N PRO A 176 -0.48 8.66 8.62
CA PRO A 176 0.09 9.84 7.98
C PRO A 176 -0.35 9.95 6.51
N TYR A 177 -0.59 11.19 6.06
CA TYR A 177 -1.05 11.45 4.70
C TYR A 177 -0.10 10.83 3.65
N GLU A 178 1.20 10.93 3.89
CA GLU A 178 2.28 10.44 3.02
C GLU A 178 2.36 8.91 2.91
N LEU A 179 1.72 8.19 3.83
CA LEU A 179 1.66 6.72 3.80
C LEU A 179 0.29 6.20 3.35
N THR A 180 -0.72 7.06 3.29
CA THR A 180 -2.09 6.62 3.03
C THR A 180 -2.25 6.07 1.61
N ASP A 181 -1.59 6.64 0.62
CA ASP A 181 -1.60 6.13 -0.75
C ASP A 181 -0.95 4.75 -0.86
N ASN A 182 0.19 4.53 -0.18
CA ASN A 182 0.85 3.24 -0.11
C ASN A 182 -0.03 2.19 0.56
N ILE A 183 -0.72 2.55 1.66
CA ILE A 183 -1.65 1.67 2.36
C ILE A 183 -2.84 1.30 1.47
N LEU A 184 -3.42 2.29 0.77
CA LEU A 184 -4.53 2.07 -0.16
C LEU A 184 -4.12 1.15 -1.31
N PHE A 185 -2.94 1.39 -1.87
CA PHE A 185 -2.40 0.54 -2.94
C PHE A 185 -2.14 -0.88 -2.44
N GLY A 186 -1.43 -1.03 -1.31
CA GLY A 186 -1.14 -2.33 -0.70
C GLY A 186 -2.41 -3.13 -0.39
N LEU A 187 -3.46 -2.46 0.11
CA LEU A 187 -4.76 -3.07 0.34
C LEU A 187 -5.40 -3.54 -0.99
N GLY A 188 -5.42 -2.67 -2.00
CA GLY A 188 -5.96 -3.00 -3.31
C GLY A 188 -5.25 -4.18 -3.96
N MET A 189 -3.92 -4.18 -3.94
CA MET A 189 -3.09 -5.26 -4.46
C MET A 189 -3.29 -6.58 -3.70
N SER A 190 -3.37 -6.53 -2.37
CA SER A 190 -3.63 -7.73 -1.55
C SER A 190 -4.98 -8.36 -1.89
N GLN A 191 -6.02 -7.54 -2.06
CA GLN A 191 -7.35 -8.01 -2.47
C GLN A 191 -7.35 -8.58 -3.90
N TYR A 192 -6.60 -7.96 -4.80
CA TYR A 192 -6.45 -8.43 -6.17
C TYR A 192 -5.78 -9.80 -6.22
N ARG A 193 -4.68 -9.99 -5.47
CA ARG A 193 -3.96 -11.27 -5.35
C ARG A 193 -4.77 -12.36 -4.67
N LEU A 194 -5.70 -12.01 -3.79
CA LEU A 194 -6.67 -12.93 -3.19
C LEU A 194 -7.80 -13.34 -4.14
N GLY A 195 -7.92 -12.69 -5.30
CA GLY A 195 -9.07 -12.88 -6.17
C GLY A 195 -10.36 -12.20 -5.68
N ASN A 196 -10.30 -11.39 -4.64
CA ASN A 196 -11.44 -10.64 -4.09
C ASN A 196 -11.75 -9.41 -4.96
N ILE A 197 -12.07 -9.64 -6.22
CA ILE A 197 -12.18 -8.62 -7.28
C ILE A 197 -13.16 -7.49 -6.91
N SER A 198 -14.24 -7.78 -6.19
CA SER A 198 -15.20 -6.76 -5.73
C SER A 198 -14.60 -5.77 -4.72
N MET A 199 -13.58 -6.19 -3.97
CA MET A 199 -12.95 -5.37 -2.93
C MET A 199 -11.77 -4.52 -3.43
N VAL A 200 -11.30 -4.74 -4.64
CA VAL A 200 -10.15 -4.03 -5.23
C VAL A 200 -10.49 -2.58 -5.56
N SER A 201 -11.68 -2.34 -6.13
CA SER A 201 -12.03 -1.04 -6.72
C SER A 201 -12.07 0.08 -5.68
N LYS A 202 -12.59 -0.17 -4.48
CA LYS A 202 -12.77 0.87 -3.45
C LYS A 202 -11.45 1.53 -3.02
N PRO A 203 -10.41 0.79 -2.58
CA PRO A 203 -9.14 1.41 -2.20
C PRO A 203 -8.42 2.07 -3.38
N LEU A 204 -8.38 1.44 -4.54
CA LEU A 204 -7.67 2.00 -5.70
C LEU A 204 -8.36 3.26 -6.26
N SER A 205 -9.68 3.29 -6.34
CA SER A 205 -10.41 4.49 -6.75
C SER A 205 -10.23 5.65 -5.75
N ARG A 206 -10.16 5.35 -4.45
CA ARG A 206 -9.85 6.36 -3.43
C ARG A 206 -8.44 6.92 -3.62
N LEU A 207 -7.45 6.06 -3.90
CA LEU A 207 -6.09 6.48 -4.21
C LEU A 207 -6.08 7.40 -5.43
N ILE A 208 -6.65 6.95 -6.55
CA ILE A 208 -6.69 7.70 -7.80
C ILE A 208 -7.31 9.11 -7.61
N SER A 209 -8.38 9.19 -6.81
CA SER A 209 -9.12 10.44 -6.63
C SER A 209 -8.50 11.40 -5.61
N LYS A 210 -7.86 10.87 -4.56
CA LYS A 210 -7.36 11.67 -3.43
C LYS A 210 -5.86 11.93 -3.47
N TYR A 211 -5.12 11.12 -4.23
CA TYR A 211 -3.66 11.17 -4.32
C TYR A 211 -3.20 11.19 -5.79
N PRO A 212 -3.59 12.21 -6.58
CA PRO A 212 -3.29 12.27 -8.02
C PRO A 212 -1.78 12.37 -8.31
N ASP A 213 -0.98 12.80 -7.34
CA ASP A 213 0.47 12.93 -7.46
C ASP A 213 1.24 11.76 -6.88
N SER A 214 0.53 10.73 -6.39
CA SER A 214 1.14 9.49 -5.93
C SER A 214 1.83 8.74 -7.08
N GLU A 215 3.00 8.20 -6.82
CA GLU A 215 3.70 7.32 -7.75
C GLU A 215 2.90 6.05 -8.06
N LYS A 216 2.01 5.64 -7.15
CA LYS A 216 1.10 4.49 -7.31
C LYS A 216 -0.11 4.81 -8.16
N TRP A 217 -0.30 6.07 -8.56
CA TRP A 217 -1.47 6.52 -9.31
C TRP A 217 -1.63 5.76 -10.64
N TYR A 218 -0.57 5.66 -11.43
CA TYR A 218 -0.61 4.92 -12.70
C TYR A 218 -0.85 3.43 -12.50
N MET A 219 -0.14 2.82 -11.54
CA MET A 219 -0.30 1.40 -11.24
C MET A 219 -1.71 1.09 -10.77
N SER A 220 -2.32 2.00 -10.00
CA SER A 220 -3.70 1.86 -9.55
C SER A 220 -4.69 1.82 -10.71
N HIS A 221 -4.48 2.63 -11.77
CA HIS A 221 -5.29 2.56 -12.98
C HIS A 221 -5.12 1.23 -13.72
N LEU A 222 -3.89 0.74 -13.87
CA LEU A 222 -3.63 -0.54 -14.52
C LEU A 222 -4.31 -1.70 -13.78
N ILE A 223 -4.15 -1.79 -12.46
CA ILE A 223 -4.80 -2.85 -11.65
C ILE A 223 -6.33 -2.70 -11.67
N LEU A 224 -6.84 -1.49 -11.66
CA LEU A 224 -8.28 -1.26 -11.73
C LEU A 224 -8.84 -1.67 -13.10
N ALA A 225 -8.11 -1.43 -14.19
CA ALA A 225 -8.48 -1.88 -15.53
C ALA A 225 -8.46 -3.42 -15.62
N LEU A 226 -7.42 -4.08 -15.09
CA LEU A 226 -7.37 -5.54 -14.97
C LEU A 226 -8.52 -6.08 -14.13
N THR A 227 -8.89 -5.39 -13.07
CA THR A 227 -10.03 -5.73 -12.21
C THR A 227 -11.34 -5.71 -12.99
N HIS A 228 -11.59 -4.66 -13.78
CA HIS A 228 -12.76 -4.57 -14.65
C HIS A 228 -12.73 -5.63 -15.76
N HIS A 229 -11.55 -5.89 -16.32
CA HIS A 229 -11.41 -6.96 -17.32
C HIS A 229 -11.78 -8.33 -16.73
N LYS A 230 -11.27 -8.69 -15.54
CA LYS A 230 -11.65 -9.93 -14.84
C LYS A 230 -13.15 -10.02 -14.53
N LYS A 231 -13.83 -8.89 -14.36
CA LYS A 231 -15.30 -8.83 -14.24
C LYS A 231 -16.04 -8.89 -15.58
N ARG A 232 -15.34 -8.99 -16.70
CA ARG A 232 -15.88 -8.88 -18.07
C ARG A 232 -16.52 -7.51 -18.37
N GLU A 233 -16.11 -6.49 -17.68
CA GLU A 233 -16.57 -5.10 -17.82
C GLU A 233 -15.62 -4.35 -18.78
N LYS A 234 -15.55 -4.80 -20.05
CA LYS A 234 -14.59 -4.34 -21.07
C LYS A 234 -14.61 -2.81 -21.24
N SER A 235 -15.79 -2.20 -21.36
CA SER A 235 -15.91 -0.75 -21.53
C SER A 235 -15.35 0.03 -20.35
N GLN A 236 -15.58 -0.44 -19.13
CA GLN A 236 -15.07 0.20 -17.91
C GLN A 236 -13.55 0.04 -17.80
N ALA A 237 -13.01 -1.12 -18.16
CA ALA A 237 -11.58 -1.35 -18.19
C ALA A 237 -10.88 -0.38 -19.15
N LEU A 238 -11.39 -0.22 -20.38
CA LEU A 238 -10.85 0.72 -21.36
C LEU A 238 -10.97 2.18 -20.90
N HIS A 239 -12.09 2.55 -20.30
CA HIS A 239 -12.29 3.90 -19.77
C HIS A 239 -11.29 4.27 -18.64
N VAL A 240 -10.99 3.29 -17.76
CA VAL A 240 -9.98 3.48 -16.71
C VAL A 240 -8.60 3.69 -17.32
N LEU A 241 -8.24 2.93 -18.37
CA LEU A 241 -6.97 3.09 -19.07
C LEU A 241 -6.85 4.44 -19.77
N GLU A 242 -7.91 4.87 -20.44
CA GLU A 242 -7.98 6.19 -21.09
C GLU A 242 -7.73 7.31 -20.10
N LYS A 243 -8.37 7.27 -18.93
CA LYS A 243 -8.12 8.24 -17.85
C LYS A 243 -6.67 8.25 -17.37
N GLY A 244 -6.06 7.07 -17.25
CA GLY A 244 -4.66 6.96 -16.88
C GLY A 244 -3.69 7.55 -17.92
N LEU A 245 -4.09 7.58 -19.21
CA LEU A 245 -3.30 8.15 -20.29
C LEU A 245 -3.43 9.68 -20.42
N GLN A 246 -4.45 10.29 -19.80
CA GLN A 246 -4.66 11.74 -19.86
C GLN A 246 -3.58 12.53 -19.11
N LYS A 247 -2.97 11.94 -18.08
CA LYS A 247 -1.85 12.55 -17.37
C LYS A 247 -0.56 12.28 -18.13
N ASP A 248 0.33 13.26 -18.18
CA ASP A 248 1.65 13.07 -18.80
C ASP A 248 2.44 11.99 -18.04
N SER A 249 2.71 10.89 -18.73
CA SER A 249 3.32 9.71 -18.14
C SER A 249 4.63 9.36 -18.86
N PRO A 250 5.61 8.79 -18.14
CA PRO A 250 6.82 8.25 -18.78
C PRO A 250 6.47 7.28 -19.91
N TYR A 251 7.28 7.26 -20.96
CA TYR A 251 7.05 6.43 -22.16
C TYR A 251 6.77 4.97 -21.82
N PHE A 252 7.51 4.43 -20.88
CA PHE A 252 7.35 3.07 -20.41
C PHE A 252 5.95 2.79 -19.79
N ILE A 253 5.48 3.69 -18.93
CA ILE A 253 4.14 3.60 -18.34
C ILE A 253 3.07 3.68 -19.44
N ARG A 254 3.22 4.65 -20.36
CA ARG A 254 2.31 4.82 -21.49
C ARG A 254 2.22 3.55 -22.35
N SER A 255 3.36 2.90 -22.63
CA SER A 255 3.39 1.66 -23.39
C SER A 255 2.62 0.52 -22.70
N MET A 256 2.70 0.42 -21.37
CA MET A 256 1.93 -0.58 -20.61
C MET A 256 0.42 -0.36 -20.72
N PHE A 257 -0.04 0.91 -20.62
CA PHE A 257 -1.45 1.24 -20.80
C PHE A 257 -1.96 0.90 -22.18
N MET A 258 -1.19 1.24 -23.21
CA MET A 258 -1.55 0.95 -24.60
C MET A 258 -1.59 -0.56 -24.89
N ASN A 259 -0.60 -1.31 -24.42
CA ASN A 259 -0.55 -2.75 -24.57
C ASN A 259 -1.74 -3.43 -23.88
N LEU A 260 -2.03 -3.02 -22.64
CA LEU A 260 -3.18 -3.56 -21.91
C LEU A 260 -4.51 -3.20 -22.59
N ALA A 261 -4.65 -1.97 -23.08
CA ALA A 261 -5.85 -1.56 -23.82
C ALA A 261 -6.04 -2.41 -25.09
N GLN A 262 -4.96 -2.68 -25.83
CA GLN A 262 -4.99 -3.53 -27.02
C GLN A 262 -5.37 -4.98 -26.68
N LEU A 263 -4.83 -5.54 -25.59
CA LEU A 263 -5.20 -6.90 -25.13
C LEU A 263 -6.67 -6.98 -24.73
N ILE A 264 -7.20 -5.97 -24.04
CA ILE A 264 -8.62 -5.93 -23.66
C ILE A 264 -9.54 -5.74 -24.88
N GLN A 265 -9.06 -5.11 -25.93
CA GLN A 265 -9.85 -4.90 -27.16
C GLN A 265 -9.99 -6.17 -28.00
N ARG A 266 -9.00 -7.04 -28.00
CA ARG A 266 -9.06 -8.36 -28.62
C ARG A 266 -10.10 -9.25 -27.94
#